data_d6521118993de7d1ab5d2d82656fee55
#
_entry.id   d6521118993de7d1ab5d2d82656fee55
#
_cell.length_a   1.000
_cell.length_b   1.000
_cell.length_c   1.000
_cell.angle_alpha   90.00
_cell.angle_beta   90.00
_cell.angle_gamma   90.00
#
_symmetry.space_group_name_H-M   'P 1'
#
loop_
_entity.id
_entity.type
_entity.pdbx_description
1 polymer ?
#
loop_
_entity_poly.entity_id
_entity_poly.type
_entity_poly.pdbx_seq_one_letter_code
_entity_poly.pdbx_strand_id
1 'polypeptide(L)'
;MLQHIEIGRILKMKLNTRITKMLGIDLPIIGAPMFLVSYPDLVVAVSEAGGIGCFPSLNYRSPEQLKDGLQEIRSKTKKPIGVNLILHKSHNPNWSKQLQVVLDAKVELLITSLGSPRTVVNEAKSVGAKVFCDVTTLKHANIVAKAGADALIAVAQGAGGHAGNISPFSLYPYLKKKQVYQLSRRVQFLAVHRCWPLFR
;
A
#
# COMPACT_ATOMS: atom_id res chain seq x y z
N MET A 1 19.66 -32.98 14.32
CA MET A 1 19.45 -33.16 12.88
C MET A 1 18.23 -32.32 12.51
N LEU A 2 18.45 -31.02 12.32
CA LEU A 2 17.40 -30.08 11.93
C LEU A 2 17.17 -30.24 10.41
N GLN A 3 15.99 -30.71 10.04
CA GLN A 3 15.58 -30.81 8.66
C GLN A 3 15.61 -29.38 8.05
N HIS A 4 16.45 -29.16 7.07
CA HIS A 4 16.34 -28.02 6.18
C HIS A 4 14.98 -28.14 5.48
N ILE A 5 13.99 -27.42 6.00
CA ILE A 5 12.75 -27.20 5.27
C ILE A 5 13.17 -26.48 3.99
N GLU A 6 12.94 -27.13 2.86
CA GLU A 6 13.23 -26.56 1.53
C GLU A 6 12.42 -25.25 1.36
N ILE A 7 13.05 -24.14 1.70
CA ILE A 7 12.53 -22.79 1.49
C ILE A 7 12.12 -22.59 0.00
N GLY A 8 12.79 -23.29 -0.92
CA GLY A 8 12.46 -23.26 -2.35
C GLY A 8 11.06 -23.79 -2.74
N ARG A 9 10.39 -24.55 -1.89
CA ARG A 9 9.03 -25.08 -2.18
C ARG A 9 7.92 -24.14 -1.78
N ILE A 10 8.16 -23.24 -0.81
CA ILE A 10 7.21 -22.23 -0.36
C ILE A 10 7.12 -21.08 -1.38
N LEU A 11 8.20 -20.81 -2.13
CA LEU A 11 8.30 -19.72 -3.12
C LEU A 11 7.49 -19.92 -4.41
N LYS A 12 6.77 -21.04 -4.58
CA LYS A 12 5.91 -21.29 -5.74
C LYS A 12 4.40 -21.23 -5.45
N MET A 13 4.01 -20.82 -4.25
CA MET A 13 2.60 -20.73 -3.89
C MET A 13 1.98 -19.47 -4.50
N LYS A 14 1.01 -19.66 -5.42
CA LYS A 14 0.21 -18.58 -5.99
C LYS A 14 -1.20 -18.65 -5.43
N LEU A 15 -1.65 -17.56 -4.81
CA LEU A 15 -3.01 -17.46 -4.31
C LEU A 15 -3.86 -16.62 -5.27
N ASN A 16 -4.96 -17.21 -5.76
CA ASN A 16 -5.85 -16.54 -6.68
C ASN A 16 -6.90 -15.72 -5.92
N THR A 17 -6.56 -14.51 -5.53
CA THR A 17 -7.43 -13.56 -4.85
C THR A 17 -7.68 -12.32 -5.72
N ARG A 18 -8.65 -11.49 -5.33
CA ARG A 18 -8.88 -10.21 -6.03
C ARG A 18 -7.66 -9.29 -5.98
N ILE A 19 -6.96 -9.26 -4.84
CA ILE A 19 -5.76 -8.42 -4.65
C ILE A 19 -4.61 -8.94 -5.50
N THR A 20 -4.37 -10.25 -5.54
CA THR A 20 -3.27 -10.79 -6.35
C THR A 20 -3.51 -10.54 -7.83
N LYS A 21 -4.76 -10.67 -8.31
CA LYS A 21 -5.12 -10.32 -9.70
C LYS A 21 -4.97 -8.83 -9.99
N MET A 22 -5.39 -7.98 -9.04
CA MET A 22 -5.37 -6.53 -9.20
C MET A 22 -3.96 -5.97 -9.29
N LEU A 23 -3.04 -6.51 -8.49
CA LEU A 23 -1.68 -6.02 -8.34
C LEU A 23 -0.64 -6.83 -9.14
N GLY A 24 -1.03 -7.94 -9.74
CA GLY A 24 -0.11 -8.81 -10.47
C GLY A 24 0.92 -9.51 -9.57
N ILE A 25 0.52 -9.86 -8.34
CA ILE A 25 1.37 -10.51 -7.33
C ILE A 25 0.94 -11.94 -7.06
N ASP A 26 1.83 -12.75 -6.51
CA ASP A 26 1.57 -14.17 -6.24
C ASP A 26 0.88 -14.39 -4.89
N LEU A 27 1.21 -13.57 -3.89
CA LEU A 27 0.67 -13.64 -2.53
C LEU A 27 -0.08 -12.35 -2.17
N PRO A 28 -1.23 -12.41 -1.49
CA PRO A 28 -2.00 -11.21 -1.10
C PRO A 28 -1.36 -10.52 0.11
N ILE A 29 -0.07 -10.20 0.01
CA ILE A 29 0.73 -9.61 1.07
C ILE A 29 1.28 -8.27 0.56
N ILE A 30 1.04 -7.22 1.35
CA ILE A 30 1.60 -5.89 1.13
C ILE A 30 2.60 -5.62 2.24
N GLY A 31 3.88 -5.46 1.89
CA GLY A 31 4.88 -4.95 2.82
C GLY A 31 4.57 -3.50 3.16
N ALA A 32 4.26 -3.23 4.43
CA ALA A 32 3.81 -1.91 4.85
C ALA A 32 4.86 -0.82 4.58
N PRO A 33 4.43 0.40 4.18
CA PRO A 33 5.32 1.54 4.04
C PRO A 33 5.71 2.09 5.42
N MET A 34 6.85 1.64 5.94
CA MET A 34 7.37 2.04 7.25
C MET A 34 8.39 3.16 7.10
N PHE A 35 8.15 4.30 7.79
CA PHE A 35 9.03 5.46 7.74
C PHE A 35 10.42 5.12 8.29
N LEU A 36 11.46 5.46 7.52
CA LEU A 36 12.88 5.19 7.79
C LEU A 36 13.24 3.71 8.00
N VAL A 37 12.37 2.79 7.58
CA VAL A 37 12.59 1.34 7.63
C VAL A 37 12.46 0.70 6.26
N SER A 38 11.39 1.01 5.54
CA SER A 38 11.16 0.46 4.19
C SER A 38 12.03 1.18 3.18
N TYR A 39 13.27 0.73 3.03
CA TYR A 39 14.24 1.14 2.02
C TYR A 39 14.31 0.13 0.86
N PRO A 40 15.05 0.41 -0.22
CA PRO A 40 15.08 -0.41 -1.43
C PRO A 40 15.20 -1.91 -1.20
N ASP A 41 16.11 -2.34 -0.33
CA ASP A 41 16.37 -3.77 -0.10
C ASP A 41 15.15 -4.50 0.48
N LEU A 42 14.43 -3.88 1.44
CA LEU A 42 13.20 -4.46 1.99
C LEU A 42 12.08 -4.50 0.95
N VAL A 43 11.93 -3.43 0.17
CA VAL A 43 10.92 -3.36 -0.91
C VAL A 43 11.16 -4.46 -1.93
N VAL A 44 12.40 -4.61 -2.38
CA VAL A 44 12.81 -5.65 -3.33
C VAL A 44 12.57 -7.04 -2.75
N ALA A 45 13.03 -7.30 -1.52
CA ALA A 45 12.86 -8.61 -0.88
C ALA A 45 11.40 -9.05 -0.78
N VAL A 46 10.49 -8.15 -0.38
CA VAL A 46 9.05 -8.44 -0.31
C VAL A 46 8.46 -8.70 -1.71
N SER A 47 8.84 -7.89 -2.70
CA SER A 47 8.32 -8.05 -4.06
C SER A 47 8.83 -9.32 -4.73
N GLU A 48 10.11 -9.67 -4.56
CA GLU A 48 10.69 -10.92 -5.07
C GLU A 48 10.11 -12.16 -4.37
N ALA A 49 9.71 -12.04 -3.10
CA ALA A 49 9.00 -13.11 -2.37
C ALA A 49 7.55 -13.32 -2.82
N GLY A 50 7.06 -12.57 -3.82
CA GLY A 50 5.72 -12.73 -4.41
C GLY A 50 4.63 -11.85 -3.80
N GLY A 51 4.97 -10.98 -2.85
CA GLY A 51 4.09 -9.90 -2.36
C GLY A 51 4.27 -8.61 -3.16
N ILE A 52 3.97 -7.48 -2.53
CA ILE A 52 4.29 -6.14 -3.05
C ILE A 52 4.95 -5.32 -1.94
N GLY A 53 6.22 -4.98 -2.12
CA GLY A 53 6.96 -4.12 -1.21
C GLY A 53 6.56 -2.67 -1.38
N CYS A 54 6.29 -1.97 -0.27
CA CYS A 54 5.93 -0.56 -0.31
C CYS A 54 6.85 0.27 0.59
N PHE A 55 7.03 1.53 0.24
CA PHE A 55 7.79 2.50 1.04
C PHE A 55 7.10 3.87 1.04
N PRO A 56 7.32 4.70 2.08
CA PRO A 56 6.82 6.07 2.10
C PRO A 56 7.70 6.98 1.26
N SER A 57 7.10 7.83 0.44
CA SER A 57 7.84 8.84 -0.32
C SER A 57 8.65 9.77 0.58
N LEU A 58 8.22 9.95 1.83
CA LEU A 58 8.90 10.76 2.84
C LEU A 58 10.21 10.17 3.37
N ASN A 59 10.57 8.93 3.02
CA ASN A 59 11.93 8.41 3.25
C ASN A 59 12.97 9.23 2.48
N TYR A 60 12.53 9.97 1.47
CA TYR A 60 13.36 10.82 0.63
C TYR A 60 12.97 12.30 0.82
N ARG A 61 13.97 13.16 1.02
CA ARG A 61 13.76 14.57 1.36
C ARG A 61 13.37 15.42 0.14
N SER A 62 13.71 14.97 -1.06
CA SER A 62 13.39 15.68 -2.29
C SER A 62 12.81 14.75 -3.37
N PRO A 63 12.09 15.28 -4.38
CA PRO A 63 11.63 14.50 -5.52
C PRO A 63 12.78 13.83 -6.28
N GLU A 64 13.94 14.46 -6.36
CA GLU A 64 15.13 13.92 -7.04
C GLU A 64 15.65 12.68 -6.29
N GLN A 65 15.80 12.75 -4.97
CA GLN A 65 16.18 11.61 -4.14
C GLN A 65 15.16 10.47 -4.25
N LEU A 66 13.85 10.79 -4.30
CA LEU A 66 12.81 9.78 -4.52
C LEU A 66 12.97 9.09 -5.89
N LYS A 67 13.31 9.87 -6.93
CA LYS A 67 13.60 9.32 -8.27
C LYS A 67 14.78 8.37 -8.23
N ASP A 68 15.88 8.75 -7.57
CA ASP A 68 17.07 7.92 -7.44
C ASP A 68 16.76 6.61 -6.69
N GLY A 69 16.01 6.68 -5.59
CA GLY A 69 15.56 5.51 -4.84
C GLY A 69 14.67 4.57 -5.67
N LEU A 70 13.77 5.12 -6.49
CA LEU A 70 12.96 4.32 -7.42
C LEU A 70 13.79 3.66 -8.50
N GLN A 71 14.80 4.35 -9.03
CA GLN A 71 15.75 3.78 -10.00
C GLN A 71 16.57 2.65 -9.36
N GLU A 72 17.03 2.83 -8.13
CA GLU A 72 17.72 1.77 -7.39
C GLU A 72 16.85 0.53 -7.24
N ILE A 73 15.59 0.68 -6.79
CA ILE A 73 14.65 -0.45 -6.68
C ILE A 73 14.46 -1.12 -8.05
N ARG A 74 14.23 -0.35 -9.11
CA ARG A 74 13.99 -0.89 -10.46
C ARG A 74 15.21 -1.55 -11.08
N SER A 75 16.41 -1.19 -10.65
CA SER A 75 17.63 -1.90 -11.05
C SER A 75 17.70 -3.32 -10.48
N LYS A 76 17.08 -3.55 -9.29
CA LYS A 76 17.11 -4.81 -8.54
C LYS A 76 15.90 -5.71 -8.80
N THR A 77 14.73 -5.14 -9.19
CA THR A 77 13.50 -5.91 -9.44
C THR A 77 12.63 -5.35 -10.55
N LYS A 78 11.94 -6.25 -11.25
CA LYS A 78 10.86 -5.94 -12.22
C LYS A 78 9.48 -6.24 -11.65
N LYS A 79 9.40 -6.73 -10.41
CA LYS A 79 8.16 -7.05 -9.72
C LYS A 79 7.39 -5.78 -9.34
N PRO A 80 6.06 -5.88 -9.11
CA PRO A 80 5.26 -4.76 -8.62
C PRO A 80 5.78 -4.19 -7.30
N ILE A 81 5.77 -2.86 -7.20
CA ILE A 81 6.13 -2.12 -6.00
C ILE A 81 5.08 -1.06 -5.68
N GLY A 82 5.07 -0.57 -4.45
CA GLY A 82 4.14 0.47 -4.01
C GLY A 82 4.83 1.67 -3.36
N VAL A 83 4.20 2.82 -3.47
CA VAL A 83 4.64 4.06 -2.80
C VAL A 83 3.50 4.64 -1.99
N ASN A 84 3.76 4.99 -0.74
CA ASN A 84 2.83 5.75 0.09
C ASN A 84 3.09 7.25 -0.05
N LEU A 85 2.02 7.99 -0.31
CA LEU A 85 2.00 9.44 -0.42
C LEU A 85 1.12 10.04 0.68
N ILE A 86 1.70 10.88 1.54
CA ILE A 86 0.94 11.73 2.46
C ILE A 86 0.50 12.97 1.69
N LEU A 87 -0.83 13.20 1.58
CA LEU A 87 -1.40 14.26 0.75
C LEU A 87 -1.62 15.58 1.48
N HIS A 88 -1.39 15.61 2.79
CA HIS A 88 -1.57 16.81 3.59
C HIS A 88 -0.35 17.74 3.49
N LYS A 89 -0.55 18.95 3.01
CA LYS A 89 0.54 19.91 2.72
C LYS A 89 1.43 20.24 3.91
N SER A 90 0.90 20.28 5.14
CA SER A 90 1.71 20.54 6.33
C SER A 90 2.69 19.41 6.67
N HIS A 91 2.39 18.18 6.25
CA HIS A 91 3.25 17.02 6.47
C HIS A 91 4.11 16.68 5.26
N ASN A 92 3.64 17.03 4.08
CA ASN A 92 4.35 16.79 2.82
C ASN A 92 4.07 17.94 1.82
N PRO A 93 4.81 19.04 1.90
CA PRO A 93 4.62 20.17 0.97
C PRO A 93 4.93 19.81 -0.49
N ASN A 94 5.75 18.81 -0.72
CA ASN A 94 6.19 18.37 -2.05
C ASN A 94 5.37 17.21 -2.64
N TRP A 95 4.24 16.83 -2.04
CA TRP A 95 3.51 15.63 -2.44
C TRP A 95 3.13 15.60 -3.93
N SER A 96 2.79 16.73 -4.53
CA SER A 96 2.44 16.80 -5.96
C SER A 96 3.62 16.54 -6.88
N LYS A 97 4.81 17.05 -6.54
CA LYS A 97 6.05 16.76 -7.29
C LYS A 97 6.45 15.29 -7.11
N GLN A 98 6.33 14.77 -5.89
CA GLN A 98 6.57 13.34 -5.63
C GLN A 98 5.58 12.44 -6.38
N LEU A 99 4.31 12.84 -6.49
CA LEU A 99 3.32 12.11 -7.29
C LEU A 99 3.79 11.98 -8.74
N GLN A 100 4.24 13.08 -9.36
CA GLN A 100 4.73 13.05 -10.73
C GLN A 100 5.91 12.08 -10.89
N VAL A 101 6.89 12.12 -9.99
CA VAL A 101 8.03 11.18 -10.00
C VAL A 101 7.57 9.73 -9.92
N VAL A 102 6.58 9.43 -9.07
CA VAL A 102 6.05 8.08 -8.90
C VAL A 102 5.28 7.60 -10.15
N LEU A 103 4.52 8.48 -10.78
CA LEU A 103 3.80 8.19 -12.03
C LEU A 103 4.77 7.96 -13.19
N ASP A 104 5.80 8.78 -13.32
CA ASP A 104 6.85 8.65 -14.35
C ASP A 104 7.61 7.32 -14.20
N ALA A 105 7.82 6.86 -12.96
CA ALA A 105 8.43 5.57 -12.64
C ALA A 105 7.49 4.36 -12.83
N LYS A 106 6.22 4.60 -13.24
CA LYS A 106 5.18 3.57 -13.48
C LYS A 106 5.04 2.61 -12.30
N VAL A 107 4.96 3.15 -11.08
CA VAL A 107 4.73 2.38 -9.87
C VAL A 107 3.33 1.77 -9.92
N GLU A 108 3.19 0.49 -9.58
CA GLU A 108 1.94 -0.25 -9.74
C GLU A 108 0.91 0.06 -8.65
N LEU A 109 1.36 0.43 -7.44
CA LEU A 109 0.50 0.74 -6.30
C LEU A 109 0.85 2.08 -5.67
N LEU A 110 -0.16 2.96 -5.57
CA LEU A 110 -0.11 4.17 -4.75
C LEU A 110 -0.97 3.97 -3.50
N ILE A 111 -0.40 4.17 -2.33
CA ILE A 111 -1.13 4.21 -1.06
C ILE A 111 -1.24 5.68 -0.66
N THR A 112 -2.46 6.16 -0.40
CA THR A 112 -2.67 7.57 0.01
C THR A 112 -3.13 7.67 1.44
N SER A 113 -2.55 8.62 2.16
CA SER A 113 -2.85 8.91 3.56
C SER A 113 -3.05 10.41 3.77
N LEU A 114 -3.90 10.79 4.73
CA LEU A 114 -4.08 12.17 5.20
C LEU A 114 -4.40 13.18 4.10
N GLY A 115 -5.52 13.03 3.40
CA GLY A 115 -5.97 14.01 2.40
C GLY A 115 -6.98 13.45 1.41
N SER A 116 -7.41 14.29 0.45
CA SER A 116 -8.32 13.85 -0.60
C SER A 116 -7.54 13.12 -1.71
N PRO A 117 -7.87 11.86 -2.01
CA PRO A 117 -7.15 11.11 -3.02
C PRO A 117 -7.57 11.44 -4.46
N ARG A 118 -8.53 12.35 -4.68
CA ARG A 118 -9.16 12.58 -5.98
C ARG A 118 -8.15 12.85 -7.11
N THR A 119 -7.19 13.75 -6.87
CA THR A 119 -6.13 14.06 -7.84
C THR A 119 -5.30 12.83 -8.15
N VAL A 120 -4.82 12.15 -7.10
CA VAL A 120 -3.99 10.94 -7.24
C VAL A 120 -4.74 9.85 -8.01
N VAL A 121 -6.02 9.61 -7.69
CA VAL A 121 -6.84 8.61 -8.41
C VAL A 121 -6.98 8.95 -9.89
N ASN A 122 -7.20 10.21 -10.23
CA ASN A 122 -7.37 10.61 -11.62
C ASN A 122 -6.06 10.46 -12.41
N GLU A 123 -4.93 10.90 -11.85
CA GLU A 123 -3.63 10.81 -12.50
C GLU A 123 -3.10 9.36 -12.55
N ALA A 124 -3.29 8.56 -11.49
CA ALA A 124 -2.88 7.16 -11.47
C ALA A 124 -3.56 6.31 -12.56
N LYS A 125 -4.83 6.61 -12.86
CA LYS A 125 -5.57 5.91 -13.92
C LYS A 125 -4.91 6.04 -15.29
N SER A 126 -4.28 7.17 -15.60
CA SER A 126 -3.63 7.40 -16.90
C SER A 126 -2.43 6.49 -17.14
N VAL A 127 -1.77 6.04 -16.06
CA VAL A 127 -0.61 5.14 -16.11
C VAL A 127 -0.94 3.70 -15.70
N GLY A 128 -2.21 3.40 -15.39
CA GLY A 128 -2.66 2.06 -14.99
C GLY A 128 -2.35 1.66 -13.54
N ALA A 129 -1.81 2.59 -12.74
CA ALA A 129 -1.51 2.34 -11.33
C ALA A 129 -2.79 2.19 -10.49
N LYS A 130 -2.73 1.39 -9.44
CA LYS A 130 -3.82 1.20 -8.47
C LYS A 130 -3.68 2.16 -7.30
N VAL A 131 -4.80 2.67 -6.80
CA VAL A 131 -4.80 3.59 -5.66
C VAL A 131 -5.56 2.98 -4.49
N PHE A 132 -4.84 2.74 -3.41
CA PHE A 132 -5.38 2.28 -2.13
C PHE A 132 -5.36 3.45 -1.14
N CYS A 133 -6.40 3.57 -0.32
CA CYS A 133 -6.53 4.69 0.59
C CYS A 133 -6.71 4.24 2.04
N ASP A 134 -5.92 4.82 2.94
CA ASP A 134 -6.05 4.62 4.37
C ASP A 134 -7.36 5.22 4.89
N VAL A 135 -8.12 4.44 5.64
CA VAL A 135 -9.38 4.87 6.26
C VAL A 135 -9.48 4.39 7.70
N THR A 136 -9.92 5.27 8.60
CA THR A 136 -10.12 4.95 10.02
C THR A 136 -11.60 4.97 10.42
N THR A 137 -12.48 5.49 9.54
CA THR A 137 -13.91 5.65 9.81
C THR A 137 -14.73 5.40 8.54
N LEU A 138 -16.05 5.16 8.72
CA LEU A 138 -16.99 5.06 7.59
C LEU A 138 -17.05 6.36 6.77
N LYS A 139 -16.96 7.52 7.43
CA LYS A 139 -16.94 8.83 6.75
C LYS A 139 -15.78 8.91 5.76
N HIS A 140 -14.56 8.56 6.20
CA HIS A 140 -13.38 8.51 5.33
C HIS A 140 -13.54 7.48 4.22
N ALA A 141 -14.03 6.28 4.54
CA ALA A 141 -14.26 5.23 3.56
C ALA A 141 -15.22 5.68 2.43
N ASN A 142 -16.31 6.36 2.77
CA ASN A 142 -17.23 6.90 1.79
C ASN A 142 -16.61 7.98 0.90
N ILE A 143 -15.81 8.87 1.47
CA ILE A 143 -15.13 9.94 0.71
C ILE A 143 -14.17 9.35 -0.32
N VAL A 144 -13.32 8.41 0.09
CA VAL A 144 -12.31 7.84 -0.80
C VAL A 144 -12.92 6.87 -1.83
N ALA A 145 -13.98 6.15 -1.48
CA ALA A 145 -14.72 5.32 -2.41
C ALA A 145 -15.38 6.17 -3.52
N LYS A 146 -16.01 7.31 -3.16
CA LYS A 146 -16.56 8.28 -4.12
C LYS A 146 -15.49 8.93 -5.00
N ALA A 147 -14.26 9.06 -4.49
CA ALA A 147 -13.13 9.55 -5.28
C ALA A 147 -12.64 8.50 -6.31
N GLY A 148 -13.08 7.25 -6.20
CA GLY A 148 -12.76 6.18 -7.15
C GLY A 148 -11.51 5.38 -6.81
N ALA A 149 -11.15 5.30 -5.52
CA ALA A 149 -10.09 4.41 -5.03
C ALA A 149 -10.34 2.95 -5.44
N ASP A 150 -9.29 2.20 -5.74
CA ASP A 150 -9.39 0.78 -6.10
C ASP A 150 -9.59 -0.11 -4.86
N ALA A 151 -9.02 0.29 -3.71
CA ALA A 151 -9.22 -0.40 -2.44
C ALA A 151 -9.12 0.55 -1.24
N LEU A 152 -9.64 0.08 -0.10
CA LEU A 152 -9.54 0.73 1.20
C LEU A 152 -8.62 -0.07 2.12
N ILE A 153 -7.70 0.61 2.77
CA ILE A 153 -6.88 0.07 3.84
C ILE A 153 -7.53 0.48 5.15
N ALA A 154 -8.19 -0.46 5.84
CA ALA A 154 -8.87 -0.19 7.10
C ALA A 154 -7.84 -0.16 8.24
N VAL A 155 -7.53 1.05 8.70
CA VAL A 155 -6.56 1.29 9.76
C VAL A 155 -7.28 1.33 11.10
N ALA A 156 -7.18 0.26 11.86
CA ALA A 156 -7.83 0.07 13.16
C ALA A 156 -6.90 0.37 14.33
N GLN A 157 -7.43 0.30 15.54
CA GLN A 157 -6.64 0.31 16.77
C GLN A 157 -5.63 -0.84 16.76
N GLY A 158 -4.39 -0.57 17.14
CA GLY A 158 -3.29 -1.54 17.12
C GLY A 158 -2.57 -1.67 15.79
N ALA A 159 -2.96 -0.93 14.74
CA ALA A 159 -2.16 -0.82 13.53
C ALA A 159 -0.78 -0.19 13.85
N GLY A 160 0.25 -0.58 13.10
CA GLY A 160 1.56 0.08 13.17
C GLY A 160 1.51 1.50 12.62
N GLY A 161 2.30 2.43 13.16
CA GLY A 161 2.31 3.83 12.74
C GLY A 161 1.06 4.59 13.21
N HIS A 162 0.47 5.40 12.33
CA HIS A 162 -0.77 6.11 12.63
C HIS A 162 -1.94 5.12 12.73
N ALA A 163 -2.39 4.85 13.94
CA ALA A 163 -3.49 3.93 14.21
C ALA A 163 -4.83 4.66 14.27
N GLY A 164 -5.91 3.93 13.96
CA GLY A 164 -7.27 4.36 14.26
C GLY A 164 -7.65 4.07 15.70
N ASN A 165 -8.75 4.68 16.17
CA ASN A 165 -9.25 4.51 17.54
C ASN A 165 -10.29 3.40 17.67
N ILE A 166 -10.71 2.78 16.56
CA ILE A 166 -11.76 1.77 16.55
C ILE A 166 -11.11 0.38 16.51
N SER A 167 -11.57 -0.53 17.37
CA SER A 167 -11.14 -1.92 17.37
C SER A 167 -11.32 -2.57 16.00
N PRO A 168 -10.37 -3.40 15.51
CA PRO A 168 -10.51 -4.12 14.25
C PRO A 168 -11.75 -5.01 14.21
N PHE A 169 -12.13 -5.62 15.34
CA PHE A 169 -13.34 -6.45 15.45
C PHE A 169 -14.64 -5.68 15.23
N SER A 170 -14.62 -4.36 15.45
CA SER A 170 -15.77 -3.48 15.17
C SER A 170 -15.65 -2.82 13.81
N LEU A 171 -14.48 -2.28 13.46
CA LEU A 171 -14.27 -1.49 12.25
C LEU A 171 -14.49 -2.33 10.98
N TYR A 172 -13.88 -3.50 10.90
CA TYR A 172 -13.91 -4.30 9.69
C TYR A 172 -15.31 -4.82 9.33
N PRO A 173 -16.07 -5.46 10.24
CA PRO A 173 -17.45 -5.84 9.95
C PRO A 173 -18.35 -4.64 9.64
N TYR A 174 -18.14 -3.51 10.33
CA TYR A 174 -18.92 -2.30 10.11
C TYR A 174 -18.69 -1.72 8.71
N LEU A 175 -17.45 -1.58 8.29
CA LEU A 175 -17.11 -1.12 6.93
C LEU A 175 -17.61 -2.10 5.87
N LYS A 176 -17.57 -3.41 6.13
CA LYS A 176 -18.07 -4.44 5.21
C LYS A 176 -19.59 -4.43 5.10
N LYS A 177 -20.33 -4.24 6.22
CA LYS A 177 -21.79 -4.32 6.28
C LYS A 177 -22.48 -3.05 5.82
N LYS A 178 -21.95 -1.87 6.12
CA LYS A 178 -22.51 -0.55 5.80
C LYS A 178 -21.90 0.04 4.53
N GLN A 179 -22.46 -0.33 3.38
CA GLN A 179 -22.57 0.52 2.17
C GLN A 179 -21.31 1.02 1.43
N VAL A 180 -20.12 0.92 1.90
CA VAL A 180 -18.97 1.14 1.00
C VAL A 180 -19.01 0.12 -0.13
N TYR A 181 -19.61 -1.03 0.12
CA TYR A 181 -19.88 -2.09 -0.85
C TYR A 181 -20.98 -1.72 -1.88
N GLN A 182 -21.91 -0.85 -1.54
CA GLN A 182 -22.99 -0.43 -2.46
C GLN A 182 -22.58 0.72 -3.37
N LEU A 183 -21.66 1.58 -2.94
CA LEU A 183 -21.19 2.72 -3.73
C LEU A 183 -20.18 2.34 -4.81
N SER A 184 -19.50 1.20 -4.65
CA SER A 184 -18.60 0.68 -5.68
C SER A 184 -18.44 -0.83 -5.53
N ARG A 185 -19.02 -1.61 -6.43
CA ARG A 185 -18.74 -3.07 -6.58
C ARG A 185 -17.26 -3.35 -6.88
N ARG A 186 -16.43 -2.32 -7.01
CA ARG A 186 -15.02 -2.38 -7.41
C ARG A 186 -14.03 -2.22 -6.25
N VAL A 187 -14.44 -1.57 -5.14
CA VAL A 187 -13.51 -1.28 -4.02
C VAL A 187 -13.26 -2.52 -3.16
N GLN A 188 -12.00 -2.83 -2.91
CA GLN A 188 -11.57 -3.93 -2.06
C GLN A 188 -11.29 -3.44 -0.64
N PHE A 189 -11.39 -4.36 0.34
CA PHE A 189 -11.01 -4.11 1.74
C PHE A 189 -9.74 -4.85 2.09
N LEU A 190 -8.80 -4.12 2.68
CA LEU A 190 -7.58 -4.64 3.26
C LEU A 190 -7.57 -4.35 4.76
N ALA A 191 -7.37 -5.37 5.56
CA ALA A 191 -7.16 -5.23 6.99
C ALA A 191 -5.68 -5.06 7.28
N VAL A 192 -5.32 -4.02 8.04
CA VAL A 192 -3.94 -3.85 8.52
C VAL A 192 -3.82 -4.55 9.85
N HIS A 193 -3.12 -5.67 9.87
CA HIS A 193 -2.73 -6.37 11.08
C HIS A 193 -1.31 -5.97 11.46
N ARG A 194 -1.10 -5.76 12.75
CA ARG A 194 0.23 -5.60 13.31
C ARG A 194 0.92 -6.97 13.25
N CYS A 195 1.93 -7.14 12.40
CA CYS A 195 2.89 -8.19 12.63
C CYS A 195 3.66 -7.83 13.91
N TRP A 196 3.35 -8.48 14.99
CA TRP A 196 4.16 -8.41 16.20
C TRP A 196 5.50 -9.08 15.87
N PRO A 197 6.65 -8.41 16.01
CA PRO A 197 7.90 -9.12 15.90
C PRO A 197 8.00 -10.11 17.06
N LEU A 198 7.93 -11.40 16.75
CA LEU A 198 8.38 -12.45 17.63
C LEU A 198 9.92 -12.37 17.68
N PHE A 199 10.44 -11.35 18.35
CA PHE A 199 11.81 -11.34 18.81
C PHE A 199 11.79 -11.42 20.33
N ARG A 200 12.00 -12.61 20.83
CA ARG A 200 12.77 -12.90 22.03
C ARG A 200 14.04 -13.57 21.60
#